data_29fcf2bf77f0d6f263abdb0756f9187c
#
_entry.id   29fcf2bf77f0d6f263abdb0756f9187c
#
_cell.length_a   1.000
_cell.length_b   1.000
_cell.length_c   1.000
_cell.angle_alpha   90.00
_cell.angle_beta   90.00
_cell.angle_gamma   90.00
#
_symmetry.space_group_name_H-M   'P 1'
#
loop_
_entity.id
_entity.type
_entity.pdbx_description
1 polymer ?
#
loop_
_entity_poly.entity_id
_entity_poly.type
_entity_poly.pdbx_seq_one_letter_code
_entity_poly.pdbx_strand_id
1 'polypeptide(L)'
;PTQFGTVRPGDIKYRDINGDGKITDDDKVPLFAYSGVPQLMYGIGAEFRYKSWTLNVLFKGTGRNKFLYGGSDGRNFDGYMPFNQKDKGNIMTIAYNPENRWISAEYSGNQATENPNARFPRLYYGKNENNTKPSTFWMGDARYLRLQELSLAYNLKVPALQRILGINSMNIQLMCENLAVWDSVNIFDPEQATSCGQAYPLPARYSLQLYLNF
;
A
#
# COMPACT_ATOMS: atom_id res chain seq x y z
N PRO A 1 0.82 32.54 -9.74
CA PRO A 1 -0.09 31.95 -10.73
C PRO A 1 -1.46 31.66 -10.15
N THR A 2 -2.52 31.78 -10.94
CA THR A 2 -3.86 31.33 -10.60
C THR A 2 -3.93 29.81 -10.68
N GLN A 3 -4.72 29.18 -9.81
CA GLN A 3 -4.92 27.73 -9.79
C GLN A 3 -6.41 27.37 -9.97
N PHE A 4 -6.75 26.12 -9.74
CA PHE A 4 -8.13 25.64 -9.93
C PHE A 4 -9.06 26.14 -8.81
N GLY A 5 -9.97 27.06 -9.15
CA GLY A 5 -10.93 27.63 -8.22
C GLY A 5 -10.31 28.57 -7.18
N THR A 6 -11.01 28.76 -6.04
CA THR A 6 -10.56 29.62 -4.95
C THR A 6 -9.59 28.86 -4.03
N VAL A 7 -8.33 29.28 -4.01
CA VAL A 7 -7.27 28.70 -3.19
C VAL A 7 -7.16 29.43 -1.86
N ARG A 8 -6.97 28.69 -0.78
CA ARG A 8 -6.80 29.20 0.60
C ARG A 8 -5.55 28.61 1.24
N PRO A 9 -5.02 29.17 2.33
CA PRO A 9 -3.96 28.55 3.11
C PRO A 9 -4.31 27.08 3.46
N GLY A 10 -3.33 26.20 3.32
CA GLY A 10 -3.51 24.75 3.50
C GLY A 10 -4.00 24.00 2.27
N ASP A 11 -4.30 24.67 1.16
CA ASP A 11 -4.55 24.02 -0.13
C ASP A 11 -3.24 23.68 -0.84
N ILE A 12 -3.31 22.70 -1.76
CA ILE A 12 -2.16 22.26 -2.54
C ILE A 12 -1.72 23.39 -3.48
N LYS A 13 -0.42 23.69 -3.49
CA LYS A 13 0.21 24.65 -4.41
C LYS A 13 0.87 23.87 -5.54
N TYR A 14 0.45 24.14 -6.76
CA TYR A 14 1.04 23.57 -7.97
C TYR A 14 2.16 24.45 -8.54
N ARG A 15 3.02 23.84 -9.34
CA ARG A 15 4.09 24.51 -10.05
C ARG A 15 3.61 24.87 -11.45
N ASP A 16 3.78 26.13 -11.81
CA ASP A 16 3.65 26.62 -13.17
C ASP A 16 4.88 26.16 -13.97
N ILE A 17 4.67 25.23 -14.89
CA ILE A 17 5.74 24.60 -15.66
C ILE A 17 6.07 25.40 -16.91
N ASN A 18 5.05 25.93 -17.58
CA ASN A 18 5.21 26.69 -18.83
C ASN A 18 5.51 28.18 -18.59
N GLY A 19 5.30 28.68 -17.33
CA GLY A 19 5.62 30.05 -16.94
C GLY A 19 4.60 31.11 -17.40
N ASP A 20 3.37 30.70 -17.74
CA ASP A 20 2.33 31.61 -18.25
C ASP A 20 1.54 32.31 -17.13
N GLY A 21 1.82 32.04 -15.87
CA GLY A 21 1.17 32.63 -14.71
C GLY A 21 -0.16 31.97 -14.35
N LYS A 22 -0.52 30.86 -14.96
CA LYS A 22 -1.74 30.08 -14.70
C LYS A 22 -1.38 28.62 -14.52
N ILE A 23 -2.11 27.91 -13.68
CA ILE A 23 -2.00 26.45 -13.55
C ILE A 23 -3.17 25.83 -14.30
N THR A 24 -2.86 25.15 -15.38
CA THR A 24 -3.83 24.48 -16.27
C THR A 24 -3.42 23.05 -16.59
N ASP A 25 -4.11 22.42 -17.50
CA ASP A 25 -3.73 21.09 -17.98
C ASP A 25 -2.43 21.10 -18.81
N ASP A 26 -1.99 22.29 -19.28
CA ASP A 26 -0.71 22.45 -20.00
C ASP A 26 0.51 22.35 -19.08
N ASP A 27 0.30 22.45 -17.76
CA ASP A 27 1.34 22.23 -16.74
C ASP A 27 1.51 20.76 -16.37
N LYS A 28 0.74 19.87 -16.98
CA LYS A 28 0.91 18.44 -16.77
C LYS A 28 2.14 17.92 -17.48
N VAL A 29 3.00 17.25 -16.73
CA VAL A 29 4.19 16.60 -17.28
C VAL A 29 4.11 15.09 -17.12
N PRO A 30 4.58 14.30 -18.09
CA PRO A 30 4.66 12.87 -17.96
C PRO A 30 5.67 12.50 -16.87
N LEU A 31 5.25 11.73 -15.88
CA LEU A 31 6.10 11.23 -14.82
C LEU A 31 6.52 9.80 -15.14
N PHE A 32 7.78 9.63 -15.47
CA PHE A 32 8.35 8.32 -15.82
C PHE A 32 8.19 7.26 -14.71
N ALA A 33 8.08 7.71 -13.46
CA ALA A 33 7.98 6.83 -12.29
C ALA A 33 6.56 6.31 -12.02
N TYR A 34 5.55 6.81 -12.72
CA TYR A 34 4.15 6.37 -12.55
C TYR A 34 3.75 5.44 -13.68
N SER A 35 3.42 4.21 -13.36
CA SER A 35 2.97 3.23 -14.36
C SER A 35 1.67 2.51 -13.96
N GLY A 36 1.28 2.55 -12.68
CA GLY A 36 0.21 1.70 -12.15
C GLY A 36 0.54 0.19 -12.20
N VAL A 37 1.67 -0.16 -12.85
CA VAL A 37 2.20 -1.52 -12.92
C VAL A 37 3.66 -1.48 -12.48
N PRO A 38 4.11 -2.42 -11.62
CA PRO A 38 5.51 -2.48 -11.21
C PRO A 38 6.45 -2.66 -12.40
N GLN A 39 7.49 -1.84 -12.49
CA GLN A 39 8.53 -1.99 -13.52
C GLN A 39 9.55 -3.06 -13.16
N LEU A 40 9.63 -3.42 -11.89
CA LEU A 40 10.50 -4.47 -11.38
C LEU A 40 9.69 -5.36 -10.44
N MET A 41 9.71 -6.66 -10.73
CA MET A 41 9.18 -7.70 -9.83
C MET A 41 10.31 -8.69 -9.56
N TYR A 42 10.43 -9.12 -8.29
CA TYR A 42 11.47 -10.05 -7.89
C TYR A 42 10.97 -11.05 -6.85
N GLY A 43 11.59 -12.24 -6.86
CA GLY A 43 11.41 -13.26 -5.84
C GLY A 43 12.75 -13.85 -5.46
N ILE A 44 12.95 -14.08 -4.17
CA ILE A 44 14.15 -14.72 -3.61
C ILE A 44 13.68 -15.80 -2.66
N GLY A 45 14.08 -17.05 -2.95
CA GLY A 45 13.78 -18.20 -2.10
C GLY A 45 15.03 -18.92 -1.66
N ALA A 46 14.95 -19.56 -0.49
CA ALA A 46 15.98 -20.45 0.03
C ALA A 46 15.35 -21.66 0.71
N GLU A 47 15.99 -22.81 0.50
CA GLU A 47 15.67 -24.04 1.20
C GLU A 47 16.86 -24.49 2.02
N PHE A 48 16.63 -24.80 3.29
CA PHE A 48 17.62 -25.32 4.21
C PHE A 48 17.20 -26.71 4.67
N ARG A 49 18.07 -27.70 4.50
CA ARG A 49 17.83 -29.07 4.95
C ARG A 49 18.86 -29.46 6.00
N TYR A 50 18.35 -29.95 7.10
CA TYR A 50 19.20 -30.51 8.16
C TYR A 50 18.55 -31.77 8.77
N LYS A 51 19.16 -32.92 8.54
CA LYS A 51 18.62 -34.24 8.95
C LYS A 51 17.19 -34.44 8.39
N SER A 52 16.20 -34.55 9.29
CA SER A 52 14.79 -34.71 8.92
C SER A 52 14.03 -33.38 8.77
N TRP A 53 14.69 -32.25 8.99
CA TRP A 53 14.09 -30.93 8.91
C TRP A 53 14.31 -30.28 7.56
N THR A 54 13.29 -29.66 7.04
CA THR A 54 13.37 -28.79 5.84
C THR A 54 12.69 -27.48 6.16
N LEU A 55 13.41 -26.38 5.97
CA LEU A 55 12.92 -25.01 6.11
C LEU A 55 12.93 -24.36 4.74
N ASN A 56 11.77 -23.85 4.27
CA ASN A 56 11.66 -23.04 3.06
C ASN A 56 11.27 -21.63 3.43
N VAL A 57 11.90 -20.67 2.77
CA VAL A 57 11.60 -19.25 2.90
C VAL A 57 11.51 -18.66 1.51
N LEU A 58 10.42 -17.92 1.22
CA LEU A 58 10.23 -17.23 -0.03
C LEU A 58 9.84 -15.77 0.24
N PHE A 59 10.63 -14.86 -0.30
CA PHE A 59 10.32 -13.45 -0.39
C PHE A 59 9.89 -13.10 -1.80
N LYS A 60 8.91 -12.22 -1.92
CA LYS A 60 8.57 -11.52 -3.17
C LYS A 60 8.52 -10.03 -2.95
N GLY A 61 8.71 -9.26 -4.01
CA GLY A 61 8.62 -7.82 -3.91
C GLY A 61 8.54 -7.14 -5.26
N THR A 62 8.31 -5.84 -5.19
CA THR A 62 8.30 -4.96 -6.35
C THR A 62 9.20 -3.75 -6.14
N GLY A 63 9.75 -3.26 -7.26
CA GLY A 63 10.50 -2.02 -7.30
C GLY A 63 9.94 -1.10 -8.39
N ARG A 64 10.27 0.19 -8.30
CA ARG A 64 9.84 1.21 -9.27
C ARG A 64 8.33 1.14 -9.52
N ASN A 65 7.56 1.15 -8.44
CA ASN A 65 6.11 1.12 -8.48
C ASN A 65 5.56 2.35 -7.79
N LYS A 66 4.80 3.16 -8.52
CA LYS A 66 4.10 4.33 -8.03
C LYS A 66 2.62 4.20 -8.32
N PHE A 67 1.79 4.80 -7.49
CA PHE A 67 0.35 4.85 -7.67
C PHE A 67 -0.20 6.23 -7.27
N LEU A 68 -1.40 6.55 -7.71
CA LEU A 68 -2.14 7.72 -7.26
C LEU A 68 -3.18 7.33 -6.22
N TYR A 69 -3.19 7.99 -5.09
CA TYR A 69 -4.29 7.90 -4.15
C TYR A 69 -5.56 8.47 -4.81
N GLY A 70 -6.62 7.69 -4.86
CA GLY A 70 -7.87 8.11 -5.49
C GLY A 70 -8.20 7.45 -6.84
N GLY A 71 -7.32 6.58 -7.34
CA GLY A 71 -7.55 5.78 -8.54
C GLY A 71 -6.60 6.10 -9.69
N SER A 72 -6.51 5.16 -10.62
CA SER A 72 -5.53 5.19 -11.72
C SER A 72 -6.11 5.65 -13.06
N ASP A 73 -7.44 5.74 -13.20
CA ASP A 73 -8.06 5.97 -14.50
C ASP A 73 -8.14 7.44 -14.94
N GLY A 74 -7.73 8.36 -14.09
CA GLY A 74 -7.69 9.80 -14.38
C GLY A 74 -9.05 10.43 -14.69
N ARG A 75 -10.10 9.64 -14.86
CA ARG A 75 -11.45 10.12 -15.22
C ARG A 75 -12.27 10.44 -13.99
N ASN A 76 -12.06 9.72 -12.90
CA ASN A 76 -12.80 9.84 -11.65
C ASN A 76 -11.87 10.09 -10.46
N PHE A 77 -10.78 10.81 -10.68
CA PHE A 77 -9.90 11.21 -9.60
C PHE A 77 -10.57 12.29 -8.76
N ASP A 78 -11.14 11.90 -7.64
CA ASP A 78 -11.77 12.81 -6.66
C ASP A 78 -10.80 13.19 -5.52
N GLY A 79 -9.49 13.10 -5.77
CA GLY A 79 -8.47 13.26 -4.76
C GLY A 79 -8.29 11.98 -3.93
N TYR A 80 -7.57 12.09 -2.83
CA TYR A 80 -7.40 10.98 -1.93
C TYR A 80 -8.71 10.63 -1.22
N MET A 81 -9.08 9.35 -1.19
CA MET A 81 -10.34 8.87 -0.61
C MET A 81 -10.69 9.39 0.78
N PRO A 82 -9.72 9.60 1.71
CA PRO A 82 -10.03 10.19 3.00
C PRO A 82 -10.68 11.57 2.93
N PHE A 83 -10.52 12.27 1.80
CA PHE A 83 -11.09 13.58 1.54
C PHE A 83 -12.25 13.57 0.56
N ASN A 84 -12.65 12.41 0.09
CA ASN A 84 -13.85 12.32 -0.74
C ASN A 84 -15.07 12.62 0.10
N GLN A 85 -15.44 13.89 0.14
CA GLN A 85 -16.61 14.39 0.86
C GLN A 85 -17.86 14.42 0.00
N LYS A 86 -17.83 13.82 -1.16
CA LYS A 86 -18.99 13.65 -2.02
C LYS A 86 -20.15 12.98 -1.28
N ASP A 87 -19.83 12.15 -0.30
CA ASP A 87 -20.77 11.40 0.52
C ASP A 87 -20.91 11.96 1.96
N LYS A 88 -21.07 13.28 2.08
CA LYS A 88 -21.55 13.94 3.30
C LYS A 88 -20.63 13.86 4.52
N GLY A 89 -19.34 14.06 4.34
CA GLY A 89 -18.43 14.32 5.46
C GLY A 89 -17.81 13.08 6.09
N ASN A 90 -17.93 11.90 5.49
CA ASN A 90 -17.17 10.74 5.90
C ASN A 90 -15.70 10.93 5.53
N ILE A 91 -14.83 10.90 6.53
CA ILE A 91 -13.40 10.93 6.35
C ILE A 91 -12.76 9.72 7.05
N MET A 92 -11.67 9.21 6.51
CA MET A 92 -10.92 8.16 7.17
C MET A 92 -10.20 8.69 8.40
N THR A 93 -10.04 7.85 9.41
CA THR A 93 -9.37 8.19 10.68
C THR A 93 -7.98 8.78 10.47
N ILE A 94 -7.24 8.31 9.47
CA ILE A 94 -5.91 8.83 9.16
C ILE A 94 -5.92 10.31 8.74
N ALA A 95 -6.96 10.76 8.05
CA ALA A 95 -7.11 12.17 7.66
C ALA A 95 -7.81 13.00 8.75
N TYR A 96 -8.61 12.36 9.59
CA TYR A 96 -9.21 13.01 10.75
C TYR A 96 -8.17 13.41 11.79
N ASN A 97 -7.13 12.62 12.00
CA ASN A 97 -6.08 12.92 12.96
C ASN A 97 -5.41 14.28 12.66
N PRO A 98 -5.46 15.25 13.60
CA PRO A 98 -4.91 16.60 13.42
C PRO A 98 -3.41 16.62 13.06
N GLU A 99 -2.64 15.63 13.48
CA GLU A 99 -1.20 15.53 13.22
C GLU A 99 -0.89 15.24 11.74
N ASN A 100 -1.85 14.65 11.02
CA ASN A 100 -1.66 14.22 9.64
C ASN A 100 -2.10 15.26 8.60
N ARG A 101 -2.76 16.33 9.01
CA ARG A 101 -3.29 17.33 8.07
C ARG A 101 -2.94 18.75 8.48
N TRP A 102 -2.97 19.64 7.51
CA TRP A 102 -2.89 21.06 7.76
C TRP A 102 -4.17 21.56 8.43
N ILE A 103 -4.04 22.34 9.51
CA ILE A 103 -5.16 22.99 10.21
C ILE A 103 -4.79 24.45 10.44
N SER A 104 -5.70 25.38 10.14
CA SER A 104 -5.53 26.79 10.45
C SER A 104 -5.34 27.02 11.95
N ALA A 105 -4.42 27.89 12.32
CA ALA A 105 -4.21 28.31 13.68
C ALA A 105 -5.46 28.94 14.32
N GLU A 106 -6.32 29.56 13.50
CA GLU A 106 -7.60 30.09 13.93
C GLU A 106 -8.51 29.02 14.54
N TYR A 107 -8.53 27.81 13.94
CA TYR A 107 -9.37 26.71 14.42
C TYR A 107 -8.71 25.85 15.49
N SER A 108 -7.39 25.70 15.43
CA SER A 108 -6.67 24.85 16.37
C SER A 108 -6.20 25.58 17.63
N GLY A 109 -6.12 26.91 17.59
CA GLY A 109 -5.46 27.72 18.61
C GLY A 109 -3.93 27.55 18.65
N ASN A 110 -3.33 26.87 17.66
CA ASN A 110 -1.90 26.54 17.65
C ASN A 110 -1.29 26.75 16.26
N GLN A 111 -0.33 27.66 16.14
CA GLN A 111 0.38 27.94 14.89
C GLN A 111 1.11 26.73 14.30
N ALA A 112 1.55 25.79 15.14
CA ALA A 112 2.27 24.61 14.68
C ALA A 112 1.43 23.66 13.82
N THR A 113 0.09 23.77 13.87
CA THR A 113 -0.80 22.97 13.03
C THR A 113 -0.89 23.45 11.57
N GLU A 114 -0.40 24.64 11.27
CA GLU A 114 -0.23 25.15 9.91
C GLU A 114 1.05 24.57 9.28
N ASN A 115 1.22 23.26 9.40
CA ASN A 115 2.39 22.54 8.91
C ASN A 115 2.36 22.36 7.39
N PRO A 116 3.27 23.00 6.64
CA PRO A 116 3.32 22.85 5.18
C PRO A 116 3.76 21.45 4.71
N ASN A 117 4.33 20.64 5.62
CA ASN A 117 4.74 19.27 5.37
C ASN A 117 3.73 18.24 5.87
N ALA A 118 2.53 18.67 6.25
CA ALA A 118 1.46 17.75 6.63
C ALA A 118 1.13 16.79 5.47
N ARG A 119 0.83 15.54 5.81
CA ARG A 119 0.52 14.50 4.82
C ARG A 119 -0.71 14.85 3.98
N PHE A 120 -1.67 15.56 4.56
CA PHE A 120 -2.93 15.94 3.93
C PHE A 120 -3.12 17.45 3.95
N PRO A 121 -3.79 18.03 2.93
CA PRO A 121 -4.15 19.42 2.93
C PRO A 121 -5.23 19.71 3.97
N ARG A 122 -5.65 20.97 4.06
CA ARG A 122 -6.78 21.35 4.92
C ARG A 122 -8.05 20.58 4.57
N LEU A 123 -8.87 20.28 5.57
CA LEU A 123 -10.22 19.76 5.34
C LEU A 123 -11.12 20.85 4.73
N TYR A 124 -12.06 20.42 3.93
CA TYR A 124 -13.11 21.26 3.35
C TYR A 124 -14.41 20.48 3.24
N TYR A 125 -15.50 21.20 3.21
CA TYR A 125 -16.80 20.61 2.95
C TYR A 125 -17.15 20.74 1.47
N GLY A 126 -17.67 19.67 0.88
CA GLY A 126 -17.97 19.63 -0.55
C GLY A 126 -16.73 19.37 -1.43
N LYS A 127 -16.78 19.79 -2.70
CA LYS A 127 -15.71 19.58 -3.66
C LYS A 127 -14.70 20.74 -3.62
N ASN A 128 -13.42 20.42 -3.46
CA ASN A 128 -12.32 21.36 -3.69
C ASN A 128 -11.62 20.97 -5.00
N GLU A 129 -11.89 21.70 -6.07
CA GLU A 129 -11.35 21.37 -7.38
C GLU A 129 -9.82 21.45 -7.44
N ASN A 130 -9.22 22.33 -6.63
CA ASN A 130 -7.78 22.44 -6.56
C ASN A 130 -7.15 21.18 -5.94
N ASN A 131 -7.62 20.78 -4.76
CA ASN A 131 -6.98 19.70 -4.01
C ASN A 131 -7.28 18.30 -4.58
N THR A 132 -8.23 18.19 -5.49
CA THR A 132 -8.61 16.91 -6.11
C THR A 132 -7.95 16.64 -7.45
N LYS A 133 -7.01 17.49 -7.91
CA LYS A 133 -6.28 17.24 -9.16
C LYS A 133 -5.21 16.18 -8.99
N PRO A 134 -5.07 15.27 -9.98
CA PRO A 134 -3.94 14.32 -10.01
C PRO A 134 -2.61 15.07 -9.98
N SER A 135 -1.76 14.72 -9.04
CA SER A 135 -0.49 15.42 -8.85
C SER A 135 0.51 14.56 -8.08
N THR A 136 1.75 15.00 -8.03
CA THR A 136 2.79 14.36 -7.21
C THR A 136 2.47 14.35 -5.73
N PHE A 137 1.64 15.29 -5.25
CA PHE A 137 1.15 15.30 -3.88
C PHE A 137 0.38 14.02 -3.52
N TRP A 138 -0.43 13.53 -4.46
CA TRP A 138 -1.23 12.32 -4.29
C TRP A 138 -0.53 11.05 -4.77
N MET A 139 0.74 11.16 -5.17
CA MET A 139 1.51 10.00 -5.63
C MET A 139 2.13 9.27 -4.45
N GLY A 140 1.83 8.00 -4.33
CA GLY A 140 2.41 7.09 -3.35
C GLY A 140 3.48 6.17 -3.94
N ASP A 141 4.30 5.60 -3.07
CA ASP A 141 5.27 4.58 -3.40
C ASP A 141 4.71 3.21 -3.01
N ALA A 142 4.50 2.34 -4.01
CA ALA A 142 3.95 1.00 -3.82
C ALA A 142 5.04 -0.09 -3.88
N ARG A 143 6.31 0.26 -3.70
CA ARG A 143 7.37 -0.74 -3.52
C ARG A 143 7.15 -1.50 -2.23
N TYR A 144 7.39 -2.79 -2.27
CA TYR A 144 7.30 -3.63 -1.09
C TYR A 144 8.24 -4.82 -1.13
N LEU A 145 8.51 -5.39 0.03
CA LEU A 145 9.07 -6.71 0.24
C LEU A 145 8.11 -7.49 1.14
N ARG A 146 7.72 -8.69 0.73
CA ARG A 146 6.81 -9.56 1.48
C ARG A 146 7.47 -10.89 1.78
N LEU A 147 7.37 -11.36 3.02
CA LEU A 147 7.60 -12.76 3.36
C LEU A 147 6.38 -13.55 2.88
N GLN A 148 6.51 -14.05 1.64
CA GLN A 148 5.42 -14.71 0.94
C GLN A 148 5.11 -16.07 1.50
N GLU A 149 6.15 -16.85 1.79
CA GLU A 149 6.03 -18.20 2.33
C GLU A 149 7.13 -18.47 3.33
N LEU A 150 6.76 -19.10 4.43
CA LEU A 150 7.65 -19.70 5.40
C LEU A 150 7.09 -21.09 5.72
N SER A 151 7.83 -22.14 5.41
CA SER A 151 7.40 -23.49 5.75
C SER A 151 8.48 -24.27 6.47
N LEU A 152 8.07 -25.02 7.50
CA LEU A 152 8.92 -25.91 8.26
C LEU A 152 8.33 -27.32 8.18
N ALA A 153 9.08 -28.22 7.59
CA ALA A 153 8.69 -29.62 7.45
C ALA A 153 9.61 -30.55 8.26
N TYR A 154 9.02 -31.59 8.82
CA TYR A 154 9.72 -32.65 9.51
C TYR A 154 9.35 -34.02 8.92
N ASN A 155 10.33 -34.76 8.45
CA ASN A 155 10.15 -36.08 7.92
C ASN A 155 10.41 -37.13 9.03
N LEU A 156 9.35 -37.78 9.44
CA LEU A 156 9.35 -38.78 10.48
C LEU A 156 9.33 -40.20 9.87
N LYS A 157 10.31 -41.02 10.20
CA LYS A 157 10.37 -42.46 9.88
C LYS A 157 10.25 -43.25 11.16
N VAL A 158 9.12 -43.93 11.37
CA VAL A 158 8.87 -44.73 12.56
C VAL A 158 8.63 -46.18 12.16
N PRO A 159 9.59 -47.10 12.46
CA PRO A 159 9.47 -48.52 12.08
C PRO A 159 8.20 -49.18 12.61
N ALA A 160 7.69 -48.73 13.77
CA ALA A 160 6.44 -49.24 14.34
C ALA A 160 5.21 -48.90 13.46
N LEU A 161 5.14 -47.69 12.88
CA LEU A 161 4.05 -47.27 11.99
C LEU A 161 4.07 -48.10 10.70
N GLN A 162 5.23 -48.41 10.17
CA GLN A 162 5.38 -49.28 9.02
C GLN A 162 4.83 -50.68 9.27
N ARG A 163 5.11 -51.25 10.42
CA ARG A 163 4.64 -52.62 10.77
C ARG A 163 3.15 -52.69 11.05
N ILE A 164 2.55 -51.65 11.67
CA ILE A 164 1.16 -51.70 12.14
C ILE A 164 0.22 -51.16 11.07
N LEU A 165 0.60 -50.07 10.38
CA LEU A 165 -0.25 -49.31 9.48
C LEU A 165 0.24 -49.29 8.02
N GLY A 166 1.38 -49.91 7.72
CA GLY A 166 1.98 -49.87 6.37
C GLY A 166 2.55 -48.50 5.99
N ILE A 167 2.67 -47.55 6.92
CA ILE A 167 3.17 -46.19 6.65
C ILE A 167 4.71 -46.19 6.67
N ASN A 168 5.31 -45.99 5.51
CA ASN A 168 6.77 -45.95 5.36
C ASN A 168 7.39 -44.65 5.91
N SER A 169 6.72 -43.53 5.71
CA SER A 169 7.14 -42.21 6.22
C SER A 169 5.98 -41.27 6.40
N MET A 170 6.13 -40.33 7.31
CA MET A 170 5.17 -39.26 7.56
C MET A 170 5.89 -37.91 7.49
N ASN A 171 5.37 -36.99 6.71
CA ASN A 171 5.87 -35.62 6.66
C ASN A 171 4.85 -34.69 7.30
N ILE A 172 5.28 -33.96 8.32
CA ILE A 172 4.48 -32.94 9.02
C ILE A 172 5.04 -31.61 8.60
N GLN A 173 4.21 -30.75 8.01
CA GLN A 173 4.62 -29.43 7.52
C GLN A 173 3.72 -28.34 8.08
N LEU A 174 4.33 -27.37 8.74
CA LEU A 174 3.70 -26.10 9.06
C LEU A 174 4.03 -25.13 7.92
N MET A 175 3.02 -24.57 7.29
CA MET A 175 3.14 -23.61 6.22
C MET A 175 2.44 -22.30 6.59
N CYS A 176 3.15 -21.22 6.43
CA CYS A 176 2.66 -19.87 6.69
C CYS A 176 2.82 -19.02 5.43
N GLU A 177 1.75 -18.32 5.05
CA GLU A 177 1.75 -17.46 3.86
C GLU A 177 1.42 -16.01 4.26
N ASN A 178 2.00 -15.05 3.55
CA ASN A 178 1.77 -13.61 3.74
C ASN A 178 2.01 -13.13 5.18
N LEU A 179 3.08 -13.62 5.84
CA LEU A 179 3.34 -13.35 7.24
C LEU A 179 3.69 -11.89 7.55
N ALA A 180 4.43 -11.25 6.66
CA ALA A 180 4.89 -9.89 6.87
C ALA A 180 5.05 -9.16 5.54
N VAL A 181 4.82 -7.88 5.56
CA VAL A 181 5.08 -6.97 4.43
C VAL A 181 5.77 -5.72 4.95
N TRP A 182 6.78 -5.29 4.23
CA TRP A 182 7.51 -4.04 4.45
C TRP A 182 7.29 -3.15 3.23
N ASP A 183 6.65 -2.02 3.43
CA ASP A 183 6.25 -1.08 2.40
C ASP A 183 6.20 0.36 2.90
N SER A 184 5.91 1.30 2.01
CA SER A 184 5.75 2.72 2.33
C SER A 184 4.30 3.21 2.21
N VAL A 185 3.36 2.33 1.86
CA VAL A 185 1.93 2.69 1.70
C VAL A 185 1.30 2.97 3.06
N ASN A 186 1.52 2.08 4.04
CA ASN A 186 1.11 2.20 5.45
C ASN A 186 -0.40 2.38 5.71
N ILE A 187 -1.26 2.22 4.71
CA ILE A 187 -2.72 2.43 4.82
C ILE A 187 -3.47 1.17 4.42
N PHE A 188 -3.01 0.50 3.38
CA PHE A 188 -3.57 -0.73 2.83
C PHE A 188 -2.43 -1.58 2.24
N ASP A 189 -2.74 -2.81 1.89
CA ASP A 189 -1.75 -3.71 1.29
C ASP A 189 -1.19 -3.14 -0.02
N PRO A 190 0.14 -3.07 -0.21
CA PRO A 190 0.75 -2.48 -1.40
C PRO A 190 0.37 -3.17 -2.72
N GLU A 191 -0.04 -4.43 -2.69
CA GLU A 191 -0.57 -5.12 -3.86
C GLU A 191 -1.97 -4.62 -4.28
N GLN A 192 -2.64 -3.87 -3.40
CA GLN A 192 -3.92 -3.22 -3.65
C GLN A 192 -3.79 -1.73 -4.02
N ALA A 193 -2.58 -1.26 -4.26
CA ALA A 193 -2.33 0.16 -4.51
C ALA A 193 -3.09 0.70 -5.72
N THR A 194 -3.30 -0.11 -6.76
CA THR A 194 -4.08 0.27 -7.96
C THR A 194 -5.57 0.41 -7.68
N SER A 195 -6.10 -0.30 -6.69
CA SER A 195 -7.50 -0.20 -6.24
C SER A 195 -7.68 0.67 -5.00
N CYS A 196 -6.63 1.38 -4.58
CA CYS A 196 -6.63 2.23 -3.39
C CYS A 196 -7.12 1.53 -2.12
N GLY A 197 -6.83 0.24 -1.98
CA GLY A 197 -7.23 -0.57 -0.84
C GLY A 197 -8.71 -0.97 -0.79
N GLN A 198 -9.46 -0.76 -1.86
CA GLN A 198 -10.89 -1.15 -1.94
C GLN A 198 -11.11 -2.64 -2.22
N ALA A 199 -10.06 -3.42 -2.36
CA ALA A 199 -10.14 -4.86 -2.50
C ALA A 199 -10.09 -5.55 -1.14
N TYR A 200 -10.50 -6.82 -1.10
CA TYR A 200 -10.37 -7.62 0.12
C TYR A 200 -8.89 -7.76 0.52
N PRO A 201 -8.51 -7.50 1.78
CA PRO A 201 -7.12 -7.57 2.20
C PRO A 201 -6.56 -8.98 2.05
N LEU A 202 -5.27 -9.07 1.71
CA LEU A 202 -4.56 -10.34 1.67
C LEU A 202 -4.35 -10.86 3.09
N PRO A 203 -5.00 -11.99 3.48
CA PRO A 203 -4.86 -12.52 4.83
C PRO A 203 -3.53 -13.24 5.00
N ALA A 204 -2.98 -13.20 6.21
CA ALA A 204 -2.01 -14.19 6.62
C ALA A 204 -2.71 -15.55 6.75
N ARG A 205 -2.09 -16.60 6.23
CA ARG A 205 -2.63 -17.96 6.25
C ARG A 205 -1.66 -18.90 6.95
N TYR A 206 -2.20 -19.75 7.81
CA TYR A 206 -1.45 -20.77 8.51
C TYR A 206 -2.08 -22.12 8.19
N SER A 207 -1.26 -23.08 7.78
CA SER A 207 -1.71 -24.43 7.40
C SER A 207 -0.82 -25.47 8.05
N LEU A 208 -1.42 -26.48 8.67
CA LEU A 208 -0.73 -27.68 9.11
C LEU A 208 -1.07 -28.81 8.11
N GLN A 209 -0.05 -29.36 7.49
CA GLN A 209 -0.20 -30.38 6.47
C GLN A 209 0.46 -31.68 6.96
N LEU A 210 -0.21 -32.78 6.69
CA LEU A 210 0.25 -34.12 7.01
C LEU A 210 0.26 -34.97 5.75
N TYR A 211 1.42 -35.42 5.35
CA TYR A 211 1.59 -36.33 4.21
C TYR A 211 2.00 -37.71 4.70
N LEU A 212 1.24 -38.73 4.35
CA LEU A 212 1.49 -40.13 4.66
C LEU A 212 1.95 -40.85 3.38
N ASN A 213 3.06 -41.56 3.48
CA ASN A 213 3.60 -42.40 2.42
C ASN A 213 3.52 -43.86 2.82
N PHE A 214 2.78 -44.64 2.08
CA PHE A 214 2.53 -46.08 2.30
C PHE A 214 3.46 -46.95 1.51
#